data_606a810ab6e40dc966c4ffaf28b281f8
#
_entry.id   606a810ab6e40dc966c4ffaf28b281f8
#
_cell.length_a   1.000
_cell.length_b   1.000
_cell.length_c   1.000
_cell.angle_alpha   90.00
_cell.angle_beta   90.00
_cell.angle_gamma   90.00
#
_symmetry.space_group_name_H-M   'P 1'
#
loop_
_entity.id
_entity.type
_entity.pdbx_description
1 polymer ?
#
loop_
_entity_poly.entity_id
_entity_poly.type
_entity_poly.pdbx_seq_one_letter_code
_entity_poly.pdbx_strand_id
1 'polypeptide(L)'
;MAYASLATGVLLAAGYGSRFDPAGLHNKLLARMPDGGIVAHEAAHRLLLVVSHVLAVVRPGSEALAHVLNEAGCDVVFSSDAERGMGASLAAGIDASADSEGWIVALADMPRIAVATVEAVARTLDGGASIVVPFYQGQRGHPVGFGPEHLDALRELDGDTGARALLATHRVTRLDLDDPGILRDVDTPEDLRGM
;
A
#
# COMPACT_ATOMS: atom_id res chain seq x y z
N MET A 1 -25.62 5.24 3.94
CA MET A 1 -24.40 4.91 4.71
C MET A 1 -23.24 4.89 3.73
N ALA A 2 -22.08 5.44 4.11
CA ALA A 2 -20.88 5.31 3.31
C ALA A 2 -20.48 3.81 3.25
N TYR A 3 -20.00 3.37 2.11
CA TYR A 3 -19.45 2.01 1.97
C TYR A 3 -18.14 1.91 2.78
N ALA A 4 -18.01 0.87 3.56
CA ALA A 4 -16.76 0.49 4.20
C ALA A 4 -16.50 -1.00 3.94
N SER A 5 -15.35 -1.33 3.37
CA SER A 5 -14.95 -2.71 3.11
C SER A 5 -14.61 -3.44 4.40
N LEU A 6 -14.83 -4.75 4.40
CA LEU A 6 -14.41 -5.66 5.48
C LEU A 6 -12.92 -6.01 5.41
N ALA A 7 -12.27 -5.72 4.30
CA ALA A 7 -10.84 -5.94 4.13
C ALA A 7 -10.02 -4.95 4.98
N THR A 8 -8.85 -5.39 5.44
CA THR A 8 -7.84 -4.53 6.06
C THR A 8 -6.95 -3.89 5.00
N GLY A 9 -6.73 -2.58 5.09
CA GLY A 9 -5.71 -1.89 4.32
C GLY A 9 -4.31 -2.22 4.88
N VAL A 10 -3.40 -2.66 4.03
CA VAL A 10 -1.98 -2.84 4.40
C VAL A 10 -1.16 -1.84 3.61
N LEU A 11 -0.64 -0.83 4.33
CA LEU A 11 0.15 0.26 3.74
C LEU A 11 1.64 -0.03 3.94
N LEU A 12 2.36 -0.31 2.86
CA LEU A 12 3.80 -0.58 2.91
C LEU A 12 4.59 0.73 2.94
N ALA A 13 5.23 1.02 4.06
CA ALA A 13 5.95 2.27 4.35
C ALA A 13 7.39 2.05 4.83
N ALA A 14 7.97 0.86 4.57
CA ALA A 14 9.29 0.46 5.08
C ALA A 14 10.45 0.68 4.09
N GLY A 15 10.20 1.23 2.90
CA GLY A 15 11.22 1.48 1.87
C GLY A 15 12.27 2.51 2.30
N TYR A 16 13.52 2.32 1.82
CA TYR A 16 14.65 3.19 2.16
C TYR A 16 14.66 4.55 1.43
N GLY A 17 14.00 4.64 0.27
CA GLY A 17 13.96 5.87 -0.52
C GLY A 17 15.33 6.34 -1.03
N SER A 18 16.28 5.43 -1.28
CA SER A 18 17.66 5.74 -1.65
C SER A 18 17.81 6.54 -2.95
N ARG A 19 16.82 6.47 -3.84
CA ARG A 19 16.76 7.29 -5.07
C ARG A 19 16.32 8.73 -4.79
N PHE A 20 15.51 8.93 -3.76
CA PHE A 20 15.03 10.25 -3.35
C PHE A 20 16.12 11.07 -2.65
N ASP A 21 16.79 10.44 -1.71
CA ASP A 21 17.94 11.01 -1.01
C ASP A 21 19.01 9.93 -0.76
N PRO A 22 20.08 9.89 -1.60
CA PRO A 22 21.17 8.93 -1.44
C PRO A 22 21.95 9.10 -0.12
N ALA A 23 21.91 10.30 0.48
CA ALA A 23 22.55 10.55 1.78
C ALA A 23 21.72 10.06 2.97
N GLY A 24 20.45 9.70 2.74
CA GLY A 24 19.53 9.17 3.77
C GLY A 24 19.11 10.19 4.83
N LEU A 25 19.28 11.48 4.55
CA LEU A 25 18.95 12.57 5.49
C LEU A 25 17.45 12.91 5.46
N HIS A 26 16.78 12.63 4.35
CA HIS A 26 15.36 12.95 4.12
C HIS A 26 14.58 11.71 3.76
N ASN A 27 13.49 11.47 4.48
CA ASN A 27 12.57 10.41 4.14
C ASN A 27 11.52 10.91 3.13
N LYS A 28 11.47 10.31 1.92
CA LYS A 28 10.52 10.67 0.87
C LYS A 28 9.05 10.62 1.34
N LEU A 29 8.73 9.70 2.24
CA LEU A 29 7.38 9.51 2.77
C LEU A 29 6.94 10.64 3.70
N LEU A 30 7.89 11.39 4.28
CA LEU A 30 7.66 12.59 5.09
C LEU A 30 7.73 13.88 4.26
N ALA A 31 8.06 13.78 2.98
CA ALA A 31 8.15 14.94 2.10
C ALA A 31 6.78 15.60 1.91
N ARG A 32 6.80 16.94 1.77
CA ARG A 32 5.60 17.72 1.48
C ARG A 32 5.41 17.84 -0.02
N MET A 33 4.20 17.55 -0.46
CA MET A 33 3.76 17.78 -1.83
C MET A 33 3.46 19.27 -2.08
N PRO A 34 3.36 19.71 -3.34
CA PRO A 34 3.07 21.11 -3.68
C PRO A 34 1.77 21.67 -3.07
N ASP A 35 0.78 20.82 -2.84
CA ASP A 35 -0.49 21.16 -2.18
C ASP A 35 -0.39 21.22 -0.64
N GLY A 36 0.79 20.92 -0.06
CA GLY A 36 1.07 20.96 1.36
C GLY A 36 0.87 19.64 2.10
N GLY A 37 0.25 18.63 1.49
CA GLY A 37 0.07 17.29 2.07
C GLY A 37 1.40 16.56 2.26
N ILE A 38 1.45 15.62 3.20
CA ILE A 38 2.60 14.72 3.41
C ILE A 38 2.34 13.43 2.62
N VAL A 39 3.33 12.96 1.88
CA VAL A 39 3.21 11.81 0.95
C VAL A 39 2.56 10.60 1.63
N ALA A 40 3.10 10.11 2.74
CA ALA A 40 2.56 8.93 3.42
C ALA A 40 1.17 9.17 4.04
N HIS A 41 0.93 10.37 4.56
CA HIS A 41 -0.36 10.74 5.12
C HIS A 41 -1.46 10.69 4.05
N GLU A 42 -1.21 11.26 2.86
CA GLU A 42 -2.17 11.25 1.77
C GLU A 42 -2.45 9.84 1.26
N ALA A 43 -1.42 9.00 1.13
CA ALA A 43 -1.59 7.60 0.75
C ALA A 43 -2.43 6.83 1.78
N ALA A 44 -2.17 7.01 3.08
CA ALA A 44 -2.95 6.43 4.16
C ALA A 44 -4.41 6.91 4.13
N HIS A 45 -4.61 8.21 3.96
CA HIS A 45 -5.94 8.82 3.93
C HIS A 45 -6.83 8.24 2.81
N ARG A 46 -6.25 7.96 1.61
CA ARG A 46 -6.99 7.33 0.50
C ARG A 46 -7.54 5.96 0.88
N LEU A 47 -6.79 5.15 1.63
CA LEU A 47 -7.26 3.85 2.12
C LEU A 47 -8.34 4.02 3.19
N LEU A 48 -8.11 4.89 4.19
CA LEU A 48 -9.01 5.12 5.32
C LEU A 48 -10.40 5.64 4.92
N LEU A 49 -10.53 6.23 3.73
CA LEU A 49 -11.84 6.61 3.18
C LEU A 49 -12.67 5.41 2.71
N VAL A 50 -12.06 4.23 2.55
CA VAL A 50 -12.70 3.04 1.97
C VAL A 50 -12.74 1.86 2.93
N VAL A 51 -11.70 1.67 3.73
CA VAL A 51 -11.59 0.59 4.71
C VAL A 51 -11.65 1.15 6.13
N SER A 52 -12.20 0.39 7.07
CA SER A 52 -12.32 0.82 8.46
C SER A 52 -11.02 0.69 9.26
N HIS A 53 -10.07 -0.12 8.78
CA HIS A 53 -8.81 -0.42 9.45
C HIS A 53 -7.65 -0.40 8.45
N VAL A 54 -6.62 0.39 8.74
CA VAL A 54 -5.37 0.43 7.97
C VAL A 54 -4.19 0.15 8.88
N LEU A 55 -3.41 -0.85 8.52
CA LEU A 55 -2.18 -1.24 9.18
C LEU A 55 -0.99 -0.78 8.33
N ALA A 56 -0.18 0.12 8.87
CA ALA A 56 1.00 0.65 8.19
C ALA A 56 2.26 -0.08 8.68
N VAL A 57 3.01 -0.67 7.76
CA VAL A 57 4.26 -1.37 8.06
C VAL A 57 5.42 -0.42 7.86
N VAL A 58 6.16 -0.15 8.94
CA VAL A 58 7.36 0.70 8.95
C VAL A 58 8.57 -0.07 9.42
N ARG A 59 9.77 0.39 9.07
CA ARG A 59 11.02 -0.17 9.61
C ARG A 59 11.35 0.43 10.98
N PRO A 60 12.12 -0.26 11.84
CA PRO A 60 12.68 0.31 13.06
C PRO A 60 13.46 1.61 12.76
N GLY A 61 13.43 2.57 13.69
CA GLY A 61 14.08 3.87 13.50
C GLY A 61 13.27 4.87 12.65
N SER A 62 12.00 4.57 12.34
CA SER A 62 11.11 5.44 11.56
C SER A 62 10.02 6.06 12.43
N GLU A 63 10.34 6.48 13.66
CA GLU A 63 9.37 6.98 14.64
C GLU A 63 8.60 8.22 14.14
N ALA A 64 9.28 9.13 13.41
CA ALA A 64 8.62 10.30 12.83
C ALA A 64 7.59 9.92 11.77
N LEU A 65 7.86 8.89 10.95
CA LEU A 65 6.91 8.37 9.98
C LEU A 65 5.75 7.65 10.67
N ALA A 66 6.06 6.85 11.69
CA ALA A 66 5.05 6.16 12.51
C ALA A 66 4.09 7.17 13.16
N HIS A 67 4.60 8.29 13.67
CA HIS A 67 3.78 9.37 14.23
C HIS A 67 2.81 9.95 13.19
N VAL A 68 3.29 10.30 12.00
CA VAL A 68 2.45 10.83 10.90
C VAL A 68 1.36 9.84 10.49
N LEU A 69 1.69 8.53 10.43
CA LEU A 69 0.72 7.49 10.07
C LEU A 69 -0.30 7.24 11.16
N ASN A 70 0.10 7.28 12.44
CA ASN A 70 -0.82 7.21 13.57
C ASN A 70 -1.76 8.43 13.61
N GLU A 71 -1.25 9.64 13.35
CA GLU A 71 -2.09 10.84 13.24
C GLU A 71 -3.08 10.77 12.08
N ALA A 72 -2.73 10.08 11.00
CA ALA A 72 -3.65 9.81 9.89
C ALA A 72 -4.76 8.81 10.26
N GLY A 73 -4.59 8.03 11.33
CA GLY A 73 -5.55 7.02 11.80
C GLY A 73 -5.16 5.57 11.49
N CYS A 74 -3.89 5.32 11.11
CA CYS A 74 -3.39 3.97 10.91
C CYS A 74 -2.90 3.35 12.23
N ASP A 75 -3.05 2.04 12.38
CA ASP A 75 -2.23 1.26 13.30
C ASP A 75 -0.86 1.01 12.68
N VAL A 76 0.21 1.12 13.47
CA VAL A 76 1.58 1.00 12.98
C VAL A 76 2.26 -0.25 13.51
N VAL A 77 2.85 -1.02 12.60
CA VAL A 77 3.68 -2.19 12.90
C VAL A 77 5.13 -1.91 12.51
N PHE A 78 6.03 -2.05 13.45
CA PHE A 78 7.47 -2.01 13.20
C PHE A 78 7.95 -3.42 12.80
N SER A 79 8.47 -3.56 11.58
CA SER A 79 9.01 -4.82 11.08
C SER A 79 10.52 -4.72 10.93
N SER A 80 11.27 -5.49 11.72
CA SER A 80 12.71 -5.68 11.55
C SER A 80 13.05 -6.42 10.26
N ASP A 81 12.14 -7.26 9.77
CA ASP A 81 12.29 -8.02 8.55
C ASP A 81 12.12 -7.18 7.27
N ALA A 82 11.71 -5.91 7.40
CA ALA A 82 11.61 -4.98 6.28
C ALA A 82 12.93 -4.79 5.52
N GLU A 83 14.07 -5.02 6.15
CA GLU A 83 15.39 -5.02 5.51
C GLU A 83 15.57 -6.14 4.48
N ARG A 84 14.79 -7.21 4.58
CA ARG A 84 14.81 -8.34 3.66
C ARG A 84 14.02 -8.06 2.37
N GLY A 85 13.31 -6.94 2.31
CA GLY A 85 12.60 -6.48 1.13
C GLY A 85 11.10 -6.30 1.30
N MET A 86 10.44 -5.96 0.18
CA MET A 86 9.00 -5.67 0.15
C MET A 86 8.14 -6.88 0.54
N GLY A 87 8.55 -8.10 0.17
CA GLY A 87 7.84 -9.33 0.52
C GLY A 87 7.78 -9.55 2.02
N ALA A 88 8.92 -9.40 2.72
CA ALA A 88 8.97 -9.53 4.17
C ALA A 88 8.16 -8.44 4.88
N SER A 89 8.16 -7.21 4.37
CA SER A 89 7.31 -6.13 4.89
C SER A 89 5.82 -6.46 4.74
N LEU A 90 5.42 -6.99 3.58
CA LEU A 90 4.04 -7.41 3.33
C LEU A 90 3.65 -8.57 4.26
N ALA A 91 4.48 -9.60 4.36
CA ALA A 91 4.23 -10.72 5.26
C ALA A 91 4.00 -10.29 6.71
N ALA A 92 4.80 -9.35 7.22
CA ALA A 92 4.61 -8.78 8.56
C ALA A 92 3.27 -8.07 8.73
N GLY A 93 2.82 -7.31 7.72
CA GLY A 93 1.51 -6.64 7.75
C GLY A 93 0.35 -7.64 7.71
N ILE A 94 0.47 -8.68 6.91
CA ILE A 94 -0.52 -9.77 6.81
C ILE A 94 -0.61 -10.55 8.12
N ASP A 95 0.54 -10.89 8.72
CA ASP A 95 0.58 -11.63 9.99
C ASP A 95 -0.07 -10.83 11.13
N ALA A 96 0.17 -9.53 11.19
CA ALA A 96 -0.43 -8.64 12.18
C ALA A 96 -1.94 -8.40 11.99
N SER A 97 -2.51 -8.82 10.85
CA SER A 97 -3.94 -8.69 10.50
C SER A 97 -4.55 -10.01 10.00
N ALA A 98 -4.10 -11.13 10.54
CA ALA A 98 -4.41 -12.47 10.06
C ALA A 98 -5.89 -12.88 10.14
N ASP A 99 -6.67 -12.22 10.98
CA ASP A 99 -8.11 -12.41 11.16
C ASP A 99 -8.98 -11.56 10.21
N SER A 100 -8.35 -10.86 9.24
CA SER A 100 -9.04 -10.04 8.25
C SER A 100 -9.78 -10.88 7.22
N GLU A 101 -10.91 -10.34 6.72
CA GLU A 101 -11.71 -10.92 5.62
C GLU A 101 -11.06 -10.71 4.23
N GLY A 102 -9.83 -10.18 4.20
CA GLY A 102 -9.03 -9.91 3.01
C GLY A 102 -8.17 -8.68 3.20
N TRP A 103 -7.31 -8.38 2.23
CA TRP A 103 -6.34 -7.28 2.32
C TRP A 103 -6.34 -6.40 1.07
N ILE A 104 -6.24 -5.09 1.28
CA ILE A 104 -5.97 -4.11 0.21
C ILE A 104 -4.58 -3.57 0.44
N VAL A 105 -3.63 -4.01 -0.38
CA VAL A 105 -2.20 -3.70 -0.27
C VAL A 105 -1.87 -2.47 -1.10
N ALA A 106 -1.39 -1.42 -0.46
CA ALA A 106 -0.99 -0.16 -1.08
C ALA A 106 0.43 0.25 -0.67
N LEU A 107 1.02 1.15 -1.45
CA LEU A 107 2.34 1.71 -1.21
C LEU A 107 2.22 3.13 -0.67
N ALA A 108 2.99 3.45 0.38
CA ALA A 108 2.94 4.75 1.04
C ALA A 108 3.52 5.90 0.21
N ASP A 109 4.24 5.59 -0.88
CA ASP A 109 4.78 6.54 -1.83
C ASP A 109 3.87 6.82 -3.04
N MET A 110 2.62 6.32 -3.02
CA MET A 110 1.63 6.52 -4.09
C MET A 110 0.43 7.38 -3.61
N PRO A 111 0.63 8.67 -3.32
CA PRO A 111 -0.39 9.53 -2.70
C PRO A 111 -1.53 9.95 -3.63
N ARG A 112 -1.41 9.69 -4.93
CA ARG A 112 -2.35 10.18 -5.96
C ARG A 112 -3.31 9.12 -6.50
N ILE A 113 -3.35 7.94 -5.91
CA ILE A 113 -4.38 6.93 -6.24
C ILE A 113 -5.76 7.52 -5.94
N ALA A 114 -6.66 7.45 -6.91
CA ALA A 114 -8.03 7.94 -6.72
C ALA A 114 -8.78 7.07 -5.68
N VAL A 115 -9.56 7.71 -4.79
CA VAL A 115 -10.40 6.99 -3.82
C VAL A 115 -11.36 6.03 -4.53
N ALA A 116 -11.91 6.44 -5.68
CA ALA A 116 -12.78 5.59 -6.51
C ALA A 116 -12.09 4.30 -6.99
N THR A 117 -10.77 4.34 -7.22
CA THR A 117 -9.98 3.15 -7.55
C THR A 117 -9.87 2.21 -6.36
N VAL A 118 -9.56 2.73 -5.18
CA VAL A 118 -9.51 1.93 -3.94
C VAL A 118 -10.88 1.31 -3.67
N GLU A 119 -11.96 2.08 -3.84
CA GLU A 119 -13.34 1.60 -3.66
C GLU A 119 -13.71 0.51 -4.69
N ALA A 120 -13.30 0.64 -5.95
CA ALA A 120 -13.53 -0.36 -6.98
C ALA A 120 -12.82 -1.69 -6.66
N VAL A 121 -11.57 -1.62 -6.20
CA VAL A 121 -10.81 -2.80 -5.75
C VAL A 121 -11.50 -3.46 -4.55
N ALA A 122 -11.87 -2.67 -3.55
CA ALA A 122 -12.53 -3.14 -2.34
C ALA A 122 -13.87 -3.82 -2.62
N ARG A 123 -14.75 -3.19 -3.39
CA ARG A 123 -16.06 -3.76 -3.78
C ARG A 123 -15.93 -5.05 -4.57
N THR A 124 -14.94 -5.14 -5.45
CA THR A 124 -14.69 -6.34 -6.25
C THR A 124 -14.19 -7.48 -5.37
N LEU A 125 -13.35 -7.18 -4.39
CA LEU A 125 -12.84 -8.13 -3.40
C LEU A 125 -13.98 -8.63 -2.49
N ASP A 126 -14.77 -7.72 -1.92
CA ASP A 126 -15.95 -8.04 -1.08
C ASP A 126 -17.00 -8.82 -1.86
N GLY A 127 -17.05 -8.69 -3.19
CA GLY A 127 -17.87 -9.49 -4.11
C GLY A 127 -17.34 -10.91 -4.33
N GLY A 128 -16.25 -11.33 -3.67
CA GLY A 128 -15.71 -12.68 -3.73
C GLY A 128 -14.62 -12.89 -4.78
N ALA A 129 -14.03 -11.83 -5.32
CA ALA A 129 -12.87 -11.99 -6.18
C ALA A 129 -11.63 -12.38 -5.35
N SER A 130 -10.88 -13.38 -5.82
CA SER A 130 -9.71 -13.93 -5.13
C SER A 130 -8.54 -12.94 -5.09
N ILE A 131 -8.17 -12.38 -6.25
CA ILE A 131 -7.18 -11.31 -6.37
C ILE A 131 -7.73 -10.24 -7.30
N VAL A 132 -7.60 -8.97 -6.91
CA VAL A 132 -8.07 -7.81 -7.69
C VAL A 132 -6.91 -6.87 -7.99
N VAL A 133 -6.71 -6.53 -9.26
CA VAL A 133 -5.61 -5.66 -9.70
C VAL A 133 -6.13 -4.55 -10.62
N PRO A 134 -5.86 -3.28 -10.31
CA PRO A 134 -6.18 -2.16 -11.20
C PRO A 134 -5.17 -2.06 -12.33
N PHE A 135 -5.66 -1.66 -13.51
CA PHE A 135 -4.87 -1.41 -14.70
C PHE A 135 -5.22 -0.02 -15.26
N TYR A 136 -4.20 0.72 -15.66
CA TYR A 136 -4.31 1.96 -16.41
C TYR A 136 -3.52 1.82 -17.71
N GLN A 137 -4.17 2.02 -18.87
CA GLN A 137 -3.57 1.89 -20.20
C GLN A 137 -2.79 0.56 -20.39
N GLY A 138 -3.33 -0.55 -19.86
CA GLY A 138 -2.72 -1.85 -19.96
C GLY A 138 -1.59 -2.13 -18.96
N GLN A 139 -1.19 -1.16 -18.16
CA GLN A 139 -0.17 -1.31 -17.13
C GLN A 139 -0.82 -1.59 -15.78
N ARG A 140 -0.26 -2.56 -15.05
CA ARG A 140 -0.70 -2.97 -13.71
C ARG A 140 -0.24 -1.97 -12.67
N GLY A 141 -1.15 -1.57 -11.77
CA GLY A 141 -0.85 -0.65 -10.67
C GLY A 141 -1.24 -1.16 -9.28
N HIS A 142 -1.35 -0.23 -8.35
CA HIS A 142 -1.80 -0.41 -6.97
C HIS A 142 -3.10 0.40 -6.73
N PRO A 143 -3.86 0.06 -5.64
CA PRO A 143 -3.65 -1.02 -4.68
C PRO A 143 -4.04 -2.39 -5.25
N VAL A 144 -3.54 -3.46 -4.62
CA VAL A 144 -3.90 -4.84 -4.99
C VAL A 144 -4.75 -5.45 -3.88
N GLY A 145 -5.89 -6.02 -4.24
CA GLY A 145 -6.76 -6.76 -3.32
C GLY A 145 -6.43 -8.24 -3.28
N PHE A 146 -6.40 -8.84 -2.09
CA PHE A 146 -6.22 -10.27 -1.86
C PHE A 146 -7.33 -10.81 -0.95
N GLY A 147 -7.99 -11.88 -1.35
CA GLY A 147 -8.95 -12.61 -0.52
C GLY A 147 -8.28 -13.37 0.62
N PRO A 148 -9.07 -13.77 1.67
CA PRO A 148 -8.56 -14.43 2.86
C PRO A 148 -7.89 -15.78 2.58
N GLU A 149 -8.23 -16.44 1.48
CA GLU A 149 -7.61 -17.70 1.03
C GLU A 149 -6.11 -17.58 0.72
N HIS A 150 -5.59 -16.36 0.58
CA HIS A 150 -4.17 -16.10 0.32
C HIS A 150 -3.34 -15.89 1.59
N LEU A 151 -3.92 -16.00 2.79
CA LEU A 151 -3.25 -15.76 4.06
C LEU A 151 -1.89 -16.46 4.15
N ASP A 152 -1.86 -17.78 3.99
CA ASP A 152 -0.64 -18.56 4.17
C ASP A 152 0.43 -18.18 3.12
N ALA A 153 0.00 -18.04 1.86
CA ALA A 153 0.92 -17.67 0.79
C ALA A 153 1.48 -16.24 0.93
N LEU A 154 0.70 -15.31 1.48
CA LEU A 154 1.14 -13.94 1.75
C LEU A 154 2.10 -13.89 2.96
N ARG A 155 1.91 -14.72 3.98
CA ARG A 155 2.80 -14.84 5.13
C ARG A 155 4.17 -15.42 4.79
N GLU A 156 4.24 -16.28 3.77
CA GLU A 156 5.48 -16.90 3.30
C GLU A 156 6.31 -16.00 2.39
N LEU A 157 5.82 -14.79 2.07
CA LEU A 157 6.55 -13.86 1.21
C LEU A 157 7.86 -13.39 1.86
N ASP A 158 8.89 -13.30 1.03
CA ASP A 158 10.21 -12.82 1.42
C ASP A 158 10.89 -12.08 0.26
N GLY A 159 11.97 -11.35 0.57
CA GLY A 159 12.77 -10.65 -0.44
C GLY A 159 11.99 -9.50 -1.14
N ASP A 160 12.54 -9.06 -2.28
CA ASP A 160 12.05 -7.87 -2.98
C ASP A 160 10.91 -8.14 -3.98
N THR A 161 10.60 -9.40 -4.27
CA THR A 161 9.60 -9.73 -5.30
C THR A 161 8.17 -9.43 -4.88
N GLY A 162 7.92 -9.26 -3.58
CA GLY A 162 6.59 -9.02 -3.03
C GLY A 162 5.59 -10.10 -3.49
N ALA A 163 4.35 -9.71 -3.71
CA ALA A 163 3.29 -10.64 -4.14
C ALA A 163 3.30 -10.95 -5.65
N ARG A 164 4.33 -10.58 -6.42
CA ARG A 164 4.38 -10.80 -7.89
C ARG A 164 4.22 -12.26 -8.28
N ALA A 165 4.78 -13.17 -7.49
CA ALA A 165 4.68 -14.61 -7.74
C ALA A 165 3.22 -15.09 -7.63
N LEU A 166 2.48 -14.62 -6.63
CA LEU A 166 1.07 -14.91 -6.47
C LEU A 166 0.24 -14.41 -7.67
N LEU A 167 0.51 -13.19 -8.14
CA LEU A 167 -0.16 -12.61 -9.30
C LEU A 167 0.12 -13.39 -10.60
N ALA A 168 1.25 -14.09 -10.69
CA ALA A 168 1.62 -14.90 -11.86
C ALA A 168 0.98 -16.29 -11.84
N THR A 169 0.65 -16.84 -10.67
CA THR A 169 0.22 -18.22 -10.48
C THR A 169 -1.28 -18.37 -10.18
N HIS A 170 -1.94 -17.27 -9.83
CA HIS A 170 -3.37 -17.27 -9.48
C HIS A 170 -4.21 -16.49 -10.48
N ARG A 171 -5.51 -16.78 -10.48
CA ARG A 171 -6.47 -16.02 -11.30
C ARG A 171 -6.64 -14.61 -10.73
N VAL A 172 -6.34 -13.62 -11.55
CA VAL A 172 -6.48 -12.20 -11.21
C VAL A 172 -7.73 -11.61 -11.85
N THR A 173 -8.56 -10.94 -11.08
CA THR A 173 -9.63 -10.06 -11.58
C THR A 173 -9.01 -8.71 -11.94
N ARG A 174 -9.00 -8.40 -13.23
CA ARG A 174 -8.49 -7.17 -13.78
C ARG A 174 -9.55 -6.07 -13.75
N LEU A 175 -9.20 -4.88 -13.26
CA LEU A 175 -10.02 -3.68 -13.34
C LEU A 175 -9.32 -2.65 -14.23
N ASP A 176 -9.84 -2.41 -15.43
CA ASP A 176 -9.35 -1.34 -16.30
C ASP A 176 -9.98 -0.01 -15.87
N LEU A 177 -9.17 0.90 -15.32
CA LEU A 177 -9.59 2.16 -14.70
C LEU A 177 -8.85 3.34 -15.32
N ASP A 178 -9.51 4.49 -15.41
CA ASP A 178 -8.89 5.74 -15.87
C ASP A 178 -8.29 6.51 -14.67
N ASP A 179 -7.26 5.91 -14.07
CA ASP A 179 -6.55 6.48 -12.93
C ASP A 179 -5.03 6.35 -13.13
N PRO A 180 -4.34 7.39 -13.62
CA PRO A 180 -2.88 7.38 -13.74
C PRO A 180 -2.16 7.32 -12.39
N GLY A 181 -2.84 7.65 -11.29
CA GLY A 181 -2.29 7.61 -9.93
C GLY A 181 -1.83 6.23 -9.50
N ILE A 182 -2.43 5.17 -10.06
CA ILE A 182 -2.06 3.77 -9.76
C ILE A 182 -0.64 3.37 -10.23
N LEU A 183 -0.01 4.21 -11.06
CA LEU A 183 1.33 4.02 -11.60
C LEU A 183 2.32 5.08 -11.14
N ARG A 184 1.88 6.04 -10.31
CA ARG A 184 2.70 7.19 -9.89
C ARG A 184 3.16 7.03 -8.46
N ASP A 185 4.41 6.64 -8.31
CA ASP A 185 5.15 6.65 -7.05
C ASP A 185 6.05 7.90 -6.96
N VAL A 186 6.37 8.30 -5.74
CA VAL A 186 7.36 9.33 -5.44
C VAL A 186 8.71 8.65 -5.22
N ASP A 187 9.55 8.61 -6.24
CA ASP A 187 10.87 8.01 -6.17
C ASP A 187 12.00 9.04 -6.16
N THR A 188 11.75 10.21 -6.72
CA THR A 188 12.72 11.31 -6.83
C THR A 188 12.08 12.64 -6.39
N PRO A 189 12.89 13.67 -6.09
CA PRO A 189 12.38 15.02 -5.85
C PRO A 189 11.63 15.62 -7.06
N GLU A 190 11.94 15.16 -8.28
CA GLU A 190 11.24 15.54 -9.51
C GLU A 190 9.82 14.99 -9.52
N ASP A 191 9.63 13.71 -9.15
CA ASP A 191 8.29 13.11 -9.07
C ASP A 191 7.42 13.88 -8.09
N LEU A 192 7.99 14.25 -6.94
CA LEU A 192 7.28 15.04 -5.92
C LEU A 192 6.81 16.40 -6.45
N ARG A 193 7.62 17.09 -7.29
CA ARG A 193 7.24 18.37 -7.90
C ARG A 193 6.19 18.24 -9.00
N GLY A 194 6.07 17.06 -9.59
CA GLY A 194 5.11 16.74 -10.65
C GLY A 194 3.76 16.22 -10.15
N MET A 195 3.55 16.21 -8.83
CA MET A 195 2.33 15.68 -8.19
C MET A 195 1.13 16.68 -8.17
#